data_1864fe1735c8ada26974cdaaa0e29f5a
#
_entry.id   1864fe1735c8ada26974cdaaa0e29f5a
#
_cell.length_a   1.000
_cell.length_b   1.000
_cell.length_c   1.000
_cell.angle_alpha   90.00
_cell.angle_beta   90.00
_cell.angle_gamma   90.00
#
_symmetry.space_group_name_H-M   'P 1'
#
loop_
_entity.id
_entity.type
_entity.pdbx_description
1 polymer ?
#
loop_
_entity_poly.entity_id
_entity_poly.type
_entity_poly.pdbx_seq_one_letter_code
_entity_poly.pdbx_strand_id
1 'polypeptide(L)'
;MKIEPPNQCPSCGSTLELVNDQLFCRNPVCDAKSSKRLEHFAKTLKIKGLGPKTIEKLPLTSIPDIYSMSKEEIISGIGEKLGDKLFSQIELSKSVDLTVLLPAFSISLIGSSAAKKLTKEISSIRDITHEKCLAAGLGPKSCTNLLDWYHDEFCENLEYLPFSFESEVQEVATQSIGKSVCITGKLNDFKNRNLAKTYLESFGFTVTTSVTKKTDYLVDEEGRVSSKSTKAEGLGIPILTIKDILKDNKL
;
A
#
# COMPACT_ATOMS: atom_id res chain seq x y z
N MET A 1 -31.35 -6.15 -32.44
CA MET A 1 -31.79 -5.27 -31.35
C MET A 1 -30.65 -4.29 -31.05
N LYS A 2 -30.85 -2.98 -31.23
CA LYS A 2 -29.89 -1.99 -30.73
C LYS A 2 -30.15 -1.83 -29.22
N ILE A 3 -29.17 -2.16 -28.41
CA ILE A 3 -29.22 -1.92 -26.95
C ILE A 3 -28.84 -0.45 -26.75
N GLU A 4 -29.80 0.38 -26.35
CA GLU A 4 -29.53 1.77 -26.00
C GLU A 4 -28.96 1.80 -24.58
N PRO A 5 -27.82 2.50 -24.34
CA PRO A 5 -27.28 2.64 -23.01
C PRO A 5 -28.22 3.47 -22.13
N PRO A 6 -28.32 3.16 -20.82
CA PRO A 6 -29.18 3.93 -19.92
C PRO A 6 -28.65 5.36 -19.77
N ASN A 7 -29.58 6.33 -19.71
CA ASN A 7 -29.24 7.74 -19.53
C ASN A 7 -29.22 8.16 -18.05
N GLN A 8 -29.77 7.32 -17.16
CA GLN A 8 -29.87 7.59 -15.72
C GLN A 8 -29.21 6.50 -14.90
N CYS A 9 -28.61 6.90 -13.79
CA CYS A 9 -28.02 5.98 -12.83
C CYS A 9 -29.09 5.12 -12.17
N PRO A 10 -29.00 3.79 -12.21
CA PRO A 10 -30.00 2.92 -11.61
C PRO A 10 -30.07 3.01 -10.07
N SER A 11 -29.04 3.54 -9.42
CA SER A 11 -29.00 3.69 -7.95
C SER A 11 -29.57 5.03 -7.48
N CYS A 12 -29.20 6.14 -8.12
CA CYS A 12 -29.57 7.48 -7.62
C CYS A 12 -30.38 8.33 -8.62
N GLY A 13 -30.72 7.82 -9.80
CA GLY A 13 -31.49 8.53 -10.83
C GLY A 13 -30.76 9.68 -11.53
N SER A 14 -29.55 10.04 -11.13
CA SER A 14 -28.80 11.13 -11.76
C SER A 14 -28.38 10.77 -13.19
N THR A 15 -28.23 11.78 -14.04
CA THR A 15 -27.78 11.61 -15.42
C THR A 15 -26.40 10.97 -15.47
N LEU A 16 -26.24 9.99 -16.35
CA LEU A 16 -24.97 9.32 -16.62
C LEU A 16 -24.19 10.06 -17.70
N GLU A 17 -22.89 10.14 -17.52
CA GLU A 17 -21.95 10.69 -18.50
C GLU A 17 -21.24 9.54 -19.23
N LEU A 18 -21.23 9.57 -20.56
CA LEU A 18 -20.49 8.61 -21.37
C LEU A 18 -19.07 9.14 -21.62
N VAL A 19 -18.06 8.44 -21.11
CA VAL A 19 -16.65 8.75 -21.32
C VAL A 19 -15.90 7.50 -21.77
N ASN A 20 -15.31 7.53 -22.96
CA ASN A 20 -14.58 6.39 -23.54
C ASN A 20 -15.41 5.08 -23.52
N ASP A 21 -16.64 5.14 -24.00
CA ASP A 21 -17.60 4.03 -24.03
C ASP A 21 -18.00 3.43 -22.66
N GLN A 22 -17.71 4.15 -21.58
CA GLN A 22 -18.10 3.79 -20.22
C GLN A 22 -19.07 4.83 -19.64
N LEU A 23 -20.09 4.36 -18.93
CA LEU A 23 -21.07 5.21 -18.27
C LEU A 23 -20.64 5.54 -16.84
N PHE A 24 -20.59 6.83 -16.52
CA PHE A 24 -20.19 7.34 -15.22
C PHE A 24 -21.32 8.12 -14.55
N CYS A 25 -21.62 7.78 -13.31
CA CYS A 25 -22.42 8.61 -12.41
C CYS A 25 -21.52 9.65 -11.75
N ARG A 26 -21.80 10.93 -11.97
CA ARG A 26 -21.04 12.05 -11.36
C ARG A 26 -21.61 12.51 -10.03
N ASN A 27 -22.77 12.00 -9.62
CA ASN A 27 -23.36 12.37 -8.34
C ASN A 27 -22.42 11.97 -7.18
N PRO A 28 -21.93 12.90 -6.34
CA PRO A 28 -21.03 12.60 -5.22
C PRO A 28 -21.72 11.80 -4.12
N VAL A 29 -23.03 11.96 -3.94
CA VAL A 29 -23.84 11.30 -2.91
C VAL A 29 -24.58 10.05 -3.43
N CYS A 30 -24.07 9.41 -4.48
CA CYS A 30 -24.66 8.18 -5.02
C CYS A 30 -24.30 6.98 -4.13
N ASP A 31 -25.30 6.28 -3.58
CA ASP A 31 -25.11 5.12 -2.68
C ASP A 31 -24.24 4.02 -3.30
N ALA A 32 -24.42 3.74 -4.59
CA ALA A 32 -23.57 2.76 -5.28
C ALA A 32 -22.10 3.17 -5.32
N LYS A 33 -21.79 4.46 -5.39
CA LYS A 33 -20.41 4.97 -5.33
C LYS A 33 -19.85 4.88 -3.92
N SER A 34 -20.65 5.25 -2.91
CA SER A 34 -20.26 5.16 -1.50
C SER A 34 -19.96 3.70 -1.12
N SER A 35 -20.85 2.77 -1.46
CA SER A 35 -20.63 1.33 -1.22
C SER A 35 -19.37 0.81 -1.91
N LYS A 36 -19.14 1.18 -3.17
CA LYS A 36 -17.92 0.77 -3.90
C LYS A 36 -16.65 1.36 -3.31
N ARG A 37 -16.71 2.57 -2.80
CA ARG A 37 -15.60 3.22 -2.10
C ARG A 37 -15.27 2.51 -0.79
N LEU A 38 -16.28 2.15 0.00
CA LEU A 38 -16.12 1.35 1.22
C LEU A 38 -15.55 -0.04 0.92
N GLU A 39 -16.04 -0.72 -0.12
CA GLU A 39 -15.48 -2.01 -0.58
C GLU A 39 -14.00 -1.89 -0.95
N HIS A 40 -13.64 -0.85 -1.72
CA HIS A 40 -12.26 -0.62 -2.12
C HIS A 40 -11.36 -0.34 -0.91
N PHE A 41 -11.81 0.50 0.02
CA PHE A 41 -11.12 0.82 1.25
C PHE A 41 -10.86 -0.44 2.09
N ALA A 42 -11.92 -1.21 2.37
CA ALA A 42 -11.84 -2.44 3.13
C ALA A 42 -10.90 -3.48 2.50
N LYS A 43 -10.96 -3.61 1.16
CA LYS A 43 -10.10 -4.53 0.41
C LYS A 43 -8.63 -4.10 0.46
N THR A 44 -8.35 -2.81 0.29
CA THR A 44 -6.98 -2.26 0.29
C THR A 44 -6.33 -2.39 1.65
N LEU A 45 -7.04 -2.11 2.73
CA LEU A 45 -6.59 -2.28 4.11
C LEU A 45 -6.71 -3.73 4.61
N LYS A 46 -7.21 -4.65 3.78
CA LYS A 46 -7.40 -6.08 4.10
C LYS A 46 -8.30 -6.31 5.32
N ILE A 47 -9.33 -5.49 5.53
CA ILE A 47 -10.33 -5.65 6.58
C ILE A 47 -11.21 -6.84 6.23
N LYS A 48 -10.82 -8.03 6.69
CA LYS A 48 -11.56 -9.26 6.41
C LYS A 48 -12.93 -9.24 7.09
N GLY A 49 -13.96 -9.60 6.32
CA GLY A 49 -15.34 -9.62 6.79
C GLY A 49 -16.13 -8.35 6.41
N LEU A 50 -15.49 -7.26 5.99
CA LEU A 50 -16.15 -6.06 5.50
C LEU A 50 -16.29 -6.11 3.97
N GLY A 51 -17.14 -7.01 3.48
CA GLY A 51 -17.48 -7.15 2.07
C GLY A 51 -18.84 -6.51 1.73
N PRO A 52 -19.27 -6.56 0.44
CA PRO A 52 -20.51 -5.93 -0.02
C PRO A 52 -21.72 -6.26 0.85
N LYS A 53 -21.93 -7.55 1.13
CA LYS A 53 -23.06 -8.03 1.96
C LYS A 53 -23.02 -7.53 3.42
N THR A 54 -21.82 -7.27 3.94
CA THR A 54 -21.66 -6.74 5.30
C THR A 54 -21.89 -5.23 5.31
N ILE A 55 -21.40 -4.52 4.29
CA ILE A 55 -21.64 -3.08 4.11
C ILE A 55 -23.14 -2.80 3.98
N GLU A 56 -23.88 -3.62 3.23
CA GLU A 56 -25.34 -3.49 3.09
C GLU A 56 -26.12 -3.74 4.40
N LYS A 57 -25.59 -4.56 5.32
CA LYS A 57 -26.23 -4.88 6.60
C LYS A 57 -25.93 -3.89 7.71
N LEU A 58 -24.81 -3.19 7.60
CA LEU A 58 -24.38 -2.20 8.57
C LEU A 58 -24.72 -0.78 8.06
N PRO A 59 -25.02 0.18 8.93
CA PRO A 59 -25.35 1.56 8.54
C PRO A 59 -24.10 2.34 8.11
N LEU A 60 -23.36 1.80 7.14
CA LEU A 60 -22.11 2.36 6.64
C LEU A 60 -22.35 3.15 5.36
N THR A 61 -22.12 4.45 5.41
CA THR A 61 -22.24 5.36 4.27
C THR A 61 -20.90 6.01 3.88
N SER A 62 -19.97 6.08 4.85
CA SER A 62 -18.68 6.73 4.71
C SER A 62 -17.56 5.95 5.40
N ILE A 63 -16.30 6.27 5.08
CA ILE A 63 -15.14 5.65 5.73
C ILE A 63 -15.10 5.93 7.24
N PRO A 64 -15.38 7.16 7.73
CA PRO A 64 -15.50 7.42 9.16
C PRO A 64 -16.46 6.49 9.90
N ASP A 65 -17.58 6.09 9.29
CA ASP A 65 -18.56 5.20 9.94
C ASP A 65 -17.94 3.85 10.33
N ILE A 66 -16.97 3.35 9.55
CA ILE A 66 -16.27 2.09 9.86
C ILE A 66 -15.57 2.15 11.22
N TYR A 67 -15.01 3.31 11.58
CA TYR A 67 -14.20 3.50 12.79
C TYR A 67 -14.98 4.09 13.97
N SER A 68 -16.19 4.61 13.71
CA SER A 68 -17.08 5.15 14.74
C SER A 68 -18.03 4.10 15.34
N MET A 69 -18.26 2.98 14.63
CA MET A 69 -19.12 1.90 15.11
C MET A 69 -18.54 1.20 16.34
N SER A 70 -19.37 1.02 17.36
CA SER A 70 -19.04 0.19 18.51
C SER A 70 -19.07 -1.30 18.15
N LYS A 71 -18.41 -2.11 18.96
CA LYS A 71 -18.42 -3.56 18.82
C LYS A 71 -19.84 -4.13 18.89
N GLU A 72 -20.66 -3.59 19.79
CA GLU A 72 -22.05 -3.99 20.04
C GLU A 72 -22.95 -3.72 18.81
N GLU A 73 -22.76 -2.59 18.15
CA GLU A 73 -23.49 -2.24 16.92
C GLU A 73 -23.13 -3.19 15.77
N ILE A 74 -21.85 -3.51 15.61
CA ILE A 74 -21.42 -4.47 14.61
C ILE A 74 -22.01 -5.86 14.88
N ILE A 75 -21.96 -6.33 16.12
CA ILE A 75 -22.53 -7.62 16.55
C ILE A 75 -24.04 -7.66 16.30
N SER A 76 -24.74 -6.58 16.62
CA SER A 76 -26.19 -6.47 16.39
C SER A 76 -26.56 -6.61 14.91
N GLY A 77 -25.73 -6.05 14.00
CA GLY A 77 -25.99 -6.07 12.56
C GLY A 77 -25.66 -7.40 11.87
N ILE A 78 -24.59 -8.10 12.29
CA ILE A 78 -24.08 -9.29 11.57
C ILE A 78 -23.90 -10.54 12.43
N GLY A 79 -24.25 -10.47 13.72
CA GLY A 79 -24.14 -11.57 14.68
C GLY A 79 -22.78 -11.63 15.38
N GLU A 80 -22.75 -12.22 16.57
CA GLU A 80 -21.63 -12.21 17.51
C GLU A 80 -20.32 -12.72 16.87
N LYS A 81 -20.33 -13.94 16.33
CA LYS A 81 -19.11 -14.57 15.78
C LYS A 81 -18.46 -13.81 14.64
N LEU A 82 -19.27 -13.21 13.76
CA LEU A 82 -18.76 -12.41 12.64
C LEU A 82 -18.40 -11.00 13.09
N GLY A 83 -19.19 -10.42 14.01
CA GLY A 83 -18.96 -9.09 14.56
C GLY A 83 -17.65 -9.00 15.33
N ASP A 84 -17.34 -9.95 16.20
CA ASP A 84 -16.06 -10.02 16.92
C ASP A 84 -14.87 -10.06 15.98
N LYS A 85 -14.96 -10.88 14.94
CA LYS A 85 -13.89 -10.99 13.94
C LYS A 85 -13.72 -9.70 13.14
N LEU A 86 -14.83 -9.10 12.72
CA LEU A 86 -14.80 -7.86 11.95
C LEU A 86 -14.23 -6.72 12.79
N PHE A 87 -14.71 -6.55 14.03
CA PHE A 87 -14.19 -5.54 14.94
C PHE A 87 -12.66 -5.67 15.13
N SER A 88 -12.17 -6.91 15.36
CA SER A 88 -10.73 -7.16 15.47
C SER A 88 -9.95 -6.77 14.19
N GLN A 89 -10.54 -6.99 13.01
CA GLN A 89 -9.91 -6.59 11.74
C GLN A 89 -9.91 -5.07 11.54
N ILE A 90 -10.95 -4.36 11.98
CA ILE A 90 -11.01 -2.89 11.98
C ILE A 90 -9.92 -2.33 12.91
N GLU A 91 -9.79 -2.86 14.13
CA GLU A 91 -8.73 -2.43 15.04
C GLU A 91 -7.33 -2.65 14.48
N LEU A 92 -7.08 -3.80 13.87
CA LEU A 92 -5.80 -4.09 13.21
C LEU A 92 -5.50 -3.16 12.02
N SER A 93 -6.54 -2.66 11.35
CA SER A 93 -6.37 -1.77 10.21
C SER A 93 -5.89 -0.37 10.59
N LYS A 94 -6.00 0.04 11.87
CA LYS A 94 -5.56 1.36 12.35
C LYS A 94 -4.04 1.56 12.29
N SER A 95 -3.28 0.48 12.26
CA SER A 95 -1.80 0.49 12.24
C SER A 95 -1.19 0.37 10.86
N VAL A 96 -1.94 0.67 9.80
CA VAL A 96 -1.41 0.59 8.42
C VAL A 96 -0.53 1.81 8.11
N ASP A 97 0.50 1.54 7.31
CA ASP A 97 1.40 2.58 6.79
C ASP A 97 0.73 3.47 5.73
N LEU A 98 1.19 4.70 5.61
CA LEU A 98 0.68 5.69 4.66
C LEU A 98 0.76 5.22 3.20
N THR A 99 1.72 4.35 2.84
CA THR A 99 1.84 3.76 1.50
C THR A 99 0.64 2.88 1.13
N VAL A 100 -0.01 2.27 2.12
CA VAL A 100 -1.21 1.45 1.97
C VAL A 100 -2.47 2.30 2.14
N LEU A 101 -2.43 3.27 3.04
CA LEU A 101 -3.57 4.11 3.38
C LEU A 101 -3.96 5.07 2.23
N LEU A 102 -3.00 5.74 1.60
CA LEU A 102 -3.29 6.68 0.50
C LEU A 102 -4.06 6.03 -0.66
N PRO A 103 -3.66 4.87 -1.21
CA PRO A 103 -4.44 4.19 -2.24
C PRO A 103 -5.84 3.79 -1.79
N ALA A 104 -6.05 3.52 -0.49
CA ALA A 104 -7.33 3.10 0.04
C ALA A 104 -8.41 4.19 -0.06
N PHE A 105 -8.04 5.46 0.00
CA PHE A 105 -8.98 6.58 -0.14
C PHE A 105 -9.54 6.77 -1.54
N SER A 106 -9.13 5.97 -2.52
CA SER A 106 -9.61 6.04 -3.92
C SER A 106 -9.34 7.38 -4.61
N ILE A 107 -8.24 8.03 -4.27
CA ILE A 107 -7.83 9.30 -4.88
C ILE A 107 -7.50 9.04 -6.35
N SER A 108 -8.08 9.86 -7.24
CA SER A 108 -7.90 9.68 -8.68
C SER A 108 -6.42 9.78 -9.09
N LEU A 109 -5.92 8.79 -9.82
CA LEU A 109 -4.52 8.65 -10.27
C LEU A 109 -3.49 8.40 -9.13
N ILE A 110 -3.91 8.22 -7.89
CA ILE A 110 -3.05 7.88 -6.77
C ILE A 110 -3.25 6.42 -6.38
N GLY A 111 -2.51 5.55 -7.02
CA GLY A 111 -2.44 4.13 -6.68
C GLY A 111 -1.20 3.80 -5.85
N SER A 112 -0.98 2.50 -5.58
CA SER A 112 0.15 2.02 -4.75
C SER A 112 1.53 2.47 -5.25
N SER A 113 1.72 2.61 -6.57
CA SER A 113 2.99 3.09 -7.12
C SER A 113 3.22 4.58 -6.84
N ALA A 114 2.18 5.40 -6.95
CA ALA A 114 2.23 6.82 -6.64
C ALA A 114 2.45 7.05 -5.13
N ALA A 115 1.71 6.32 -4.28
CA ALA A 115 1.87 6.38 -2.83
C ALA A 115 3.30 6.04 -2.40
N LYS A 116 3.88 4.94 -2.91
CA LYS A 116 5.27 4.55 -2.62
C LYS A 116 6.32 5.57 -3.03
N LYS A 117 6.06 6.34 -4.09
CA LYS A 117 6.96 7.41 -4.50
C LYS A 117 6.80 8.62 -3.58
N LEU A 118 5.56 8.99 -3.28
CA LEU A 118 5.24 10.14 -2.45
C LEU A 118 5.76 9.98 -1.02
N THR A 119 5.60 8.81 -0.41
CA THR A 119 6.05 8.53 0.97
C THR A 119 7.57 8.49 1.15
N LYS A 120 8.34 8.63 0.09
CA LYS A 120 9.80 8.90 0.16
C LYS A 120 10.10 10.38 0.35
N GLU A 121 9.18 11.26 -0.05
CA GLU A 121 9.35 12.71 -0.05
C GLU A 121 8.59 13.38 1.10
N ILE A 122 7.65 12.66 1.73
CA ILE A 122 6.85 13.16 2.85
C ILE A 122 6.93 12.23 4.06
N SER A 123 7.03 12.82 5.25
CA SER A 123 6.97 12.10 6.52
C SER A 123 5.55 12.00 7.07
N SER A 124 4.69 12.91 6.68
CA SER A 124 3.29 12.97 7.09
C SER A 124 2.40 13.36 5.91
N ILE A 125 1.14 12.96 5.96
CA ILE A 125 0.14 13.40 4.98
C ILE A 125 0.01 14.94 4.95
N ARG A 126 0.28 15.60 6.09
CA ARG A 126 0.26 17.07 6.22
C ARG A 126 1.42 17.76 5.51
N ASP A 127 2.43 17.01 5.13
CA ASP A 127 3.57 17.52 4.35
C ASP A 127 3.31 17.59 2.85
N ILE A 128 2.14 17.18 2.39
CA ILE A 128 1.79 17.17 0.96
C ILE A 128 1.81 18.59 0.42
N THR A 129 2.70 18.84 -0.53
CA THR A 129 2.80 20.08 -1.29
C THR A 129 2.96 19.78 -2.76
N HIS A 130 2.68 20.76 -3.62
CA HIS A 130 2.87 20.59 -5.07
C HIS A 130 4.32 20.26 -5.42
N GLU A 131 5.29 20.88 -4.74
CA GLU A 131 6.72 20.61 -4.94
C GLU A 131 7.09 19.19 -4.59
N LYS A 132 6.66 18.68 -3.42
CA LYS A 132 6.92 17.30 -3.00
C LYS A 132 6.24 16.27 -3.91
N CYS A 133 5.05 16.57 -4.42
CA CYS A 133 4.39 15.73 -5.41
C CYS A 133 5.20 15.63 -6.71
N LEU A 134 5.74 16.73 -7.20
CA LEU A 134 6.60 16.74 -8.39
C LEU A 134 7.95 16.06 -8.11
N ALA A 135 8.57 16.29 -6.96
CA ALA A 135 9.81 15.62 -6.54
C ALA A 135 9.63 14.10 -6.48
N ALA A 136 8.48 13.62 -6.01
CA ALA A 136 8.09 12.21 -6.04
C ALA A 136 7.87 11.66 -7.47
N GLY A 137 7.98 12.49 -8.50
CA GLY A 137 7.75 12.11 -9.90
C GLY A 137 6.29 11.80 -10.22
N LEU A 138 5.35 12.48 -9.56
CA LEU A 138 3.93 12.46 -9.93
C LEU A 138 3.70 13.43 -11.08
N GLY A 139 2.80 13.05 -12.00
CA GLY A 139 2.39 13.95 -13.08
C GLY A 139 1.52 15.11 -12.57
N PRO A 140 1.46 16.26 -13.29
CA PRO A 140 0.71 17.44 -12.84
C PRO A 140 -0.73 17.14 -12.44
N LYS A 141 -1.45 16.35 -13.23
CA LYS A 141 -2.83 15.95 -12.94
C LYS A 141 -2.97 15.13 -11.66
N SER A 142 -2.00 14.27 -11.35
CA SER A 142 -1.98 13.49 -10.10
C SER A 142 -1.70 14.39 -8.90
N CYS A 143 -0.81 15.38 -9.07
CA CYS A 143 -0.53 16.38 -8.04
C CYS A 143 -1.79 17.19 -7.71
N THR A 144 -2.47 17.70 -8.74
CA THR A 144 -3.73 18.46 -8.56
C THR A 144 -4.78 17.61 -7.85
N ASN A 145 -5.06 16.39 -8.33
CA ASN A 145 -6.07 15.52 -7.72
C ASN A 145 -5.75 15.20 -6.25
N LEU A 146 -4.47 15.04 -5.90
CA LEU A 146 -4.06 14.76 -4.54
C LEU A 146 -4.23 15.98 -3.63
N LEU A 147 -3.89 17.16 -4.11
CA LEU A 147 -4.05 18.42 -3.36
C LEU A 147 -5.52 18.79 -3.17
N ASP A 148 -6.34 18.66 -4.22
CA ASP A 148 -7.79 18.88 -4.14
C ASP A 148 -8.40 17.94 -3.11
N TRP A 149 -8.08 16.64 -3.18
CA TRP A 149 -8.53 15.66 -2.19
C TRP A 149 -8.06 16.00 -0.77
N TYR A 150 -6.83 16.46 -0.60
CA TYR A 150 -6.28 16.83 0.70
C TYR A 150 -7.06 17.98 1.34
N HIS A 151 -7.38 19.01 0.56
CA HIS A 151 -8.12 20.17 1.06
C HIS A 151 -9.62 19.90 1.21
N ASP A 152 -10.23 19.29 0.20
CA ASP A 152 -11.69 19.16 0.13
C ASP A 152 -12.23 17.98 0.94
N GLU A 153 -11.42 16.95 1.16
CA GLU A 153 -11.88 15.73 1.80
C GLU A 153 -11.10 15.34 3.04
N PHE A 154 -9.77 15.37 2.99
CA PHE A 154 -8.96 14.93 4.13
C PHE A 154 -9.12 15.88 5.31
N CYS A 155 -8.90 17.18 5.11
CA CYS A 155 -8.99 18.19 6.18
C CYS A 155 -10.40 18.31 6.77
N GLU A 156 -11.43 18.08 5.97
CA GLU A 156 -12.81 18.25 6.44
C GLU A 156 -13.37 16.99 7.11
N ASN A 157 -13.02 15.80 6.60
CA ASN A 157 -13.75 14.57 6.95
C ASN A 157 -12.88 13.40 7.41
N LEU A 158 -11.58 13.38 7.10
CA LEU A 158 -10.74 12.20 7.30
C LEU A 158 -9.60 12.42 8.31
N GLU A 159 -9.28 13.65 8.66
CA GLU A 159 -8.19 13.98 9.59
C GLU A 159 -8.35 13.34 10.96
N TYR A 160 -9.60 13.12 11.39
CA TYR A 160 -9.95 12.55 12.70
C TYR A 160 -10.00 11.02 12.72
N LEU A 161 -9.71 10.38 11.60
CA LEU A 161 -9.62 8.93 11.56
C LEU A 161 -8.45 8.43 12.42
N PRO A 162 -8.58 7.23 13.04
CA PRO A 162 -7.61 6.72 14.00
C PRO A 162 -6.35 6.13 13.33
N PHE A 163 -5.77 6.86 12.40
CA PHE A 163 -4.51 6.52 11.74
C PHE A 163 -3.39 7.48 12.16
N SER A 164 -2.15 7.04 12.10
CA SER A 164 -1.01 7.91 12.36
C SER A 164 -0.84 9.00 11.29
N PHE A 165 -1.29 8.73 10.06
CA PHE A 165 -1.05 9.57 8.88
C PHE A 165 0.42 9.93 8.64
N GLU A 166 1.31 9.24 9.32
CA GLU A 166 2.76 9.36 9.16
C GLU A 166 3.24 8.20 8.29
N SER A 167 4.17 8.47 7.42
CA SER A 167 4.98 7.41 6.87
C SER A 167 6.00 7.06 7.94
N GLU A 168 6.20 5.79 8.24
CA GLU A 168 7.50 5.40 8.73
C GLU A 168 8.47 5.83 7.62
N VAL A 169 8.95 7.06 7.72
CA VAL A 169 10.19 7.40 7.07
C VAL A 169 11.14 6.39 7.69
N GLN A 170 11.39 5.30 6.99
CA GLN A 170 12.66 4.68 7.13
C GLN A 170 13.61 5.86 6.88
N GLU A 171 14.10 6.45 7.97
CA GLU A 171 15.41 7.00 7.93
C GLU A 171 16.25 5.83 7.43
N VAL A 172 16.27 5.68 6.12
CA VAL A 172 17.39 5.09 5.46
C VAL A 172 18.47 6.06 5.89
N ALA A 173 19.11 5.73 7.00
CA ALA A 173 20.44 6.20 7.28
C ALA A 173 21.20 5.85 5.99
N THR A 174 21.16 6.78 5.06
CA THR A 174 21.86 6.73 3.80
C THR A 174 23.32 7.04 4.05
N GLN A 175 23.94 6.24 4.86
CA GLN A 175 25.22 5.70 4.48
C GLN A 175 24.88 4.54 3.53
N SER A 176 24.65 4.87 2.27
CA SER A 176 24.62 3.84 1.23
C SER A 176 26.00 3.19 1.33
N ILE A 177 26.03 1.96 1.81
CA ILE A 177 27.27 1.16 1.87
C ILE A 177 27.81 1.01 0.43
N GLY A 178 26.97 1.36 -0.57
CA GLY A 178 27.30 1.32 -1.99
C GLY A 178 27.58 -0.09 -2.52
N LYS A 179 27.39 -1.12 -1.66
CA LYS A 179 27.66 -2.52 -2.01
C LYS A 179 26.39 -3.23 -2.48
N SER A 180 26.55 -4.08 -3.46
CA SER A 180 25.46 -4.85 -4.04
C SER A 180 25.50 -6.32 -3.60
N VAL A 181 24.33 -6.87 -3.28
CA VAL A 181 24.18 -8.22 -2.75
C VAL A 181 23.21 -9.02 -3.63
N CYS A 182 23.56 -10.26 -3.99
CA CYS A 182 22.65 -11.19 -4.64
C CYS A 182 22.28 -12.30 -3.64
N ILE A 183 21.01 -12.72 -3.63
CA ILE A 183 20.54 -13.80 -2.74
C ILE A 183 20.25 -15.06 -3.55
N THR A 184 20.74 -16.21 -3.07
CA THR A 184 20.45 -17.53 -3.62
C THR A 184 20.07 -18.51 -2.51
N GLY A 185 19.52 -19.68 -2.85
CA GLY A 185 19.17 -20.73 -1.90
C GLY A 185 17.97 -20.40 -0.99
N LYS A 186 17.79 -21.23 0.04
CA LYS A 186 16.93 -20.96 1.19
C LYS A 186 17.70 -20.14 2.21
N LEU A 187 16.95 -19.39 3.00
CA LEU A 187 17.48 -18.57 4.08
C LEU A 187 17.06 -19.18 5.42
N ASN A 188 17.96 -19.19 6.41
CA ASN A 188 17.71 -19.81 7.70
C ASN A 188 16.85 -18.91 8.60
N ASP A 189 17.14 -17.59 8.59
CA ASP A 189 16.50 -16.62 9.48
C ASP A 189 15.30 -15.92 8.84
N PHE A 190 15.03 -16.12 7.55
CA PHE A 190 13.97 -15.43 6.81
C PHE A 190 13.01 -16.40 6.13
N LYS A 191 11.70 -16.21 6.35
CA LYS A 191 10.65 -17.04 5.73
C LYS A 191 10.61 -16.95 4.20
N ASN A 192 11.07 -15.83 3.63
CA ASN A 192 11.16 -15.63 2.18
C ASN A 192 12.24 -14.61 1.82
N ARG A 193 12.64 -14.61 0.53
CA ARG A 193 13.68 -13.72 0.00
C ARG A 193 13.30 -12.24 0.03
N ASN A 194 12.01 -11.90 -0.01
CA ASN A 194 11.59 -10.50 0.03
C ASN A 194 11.83 -9.88 1.40
N LEU A 195 11.63 -10.64 2.49
CA LEU A 195 11.95 -10.16 3.84
C LEU A 195 13.45 -9.95 4.01
N ALA A 196 14.28 -10.89 3.54
CA ALA A 196 15.74 -10.72 3.57
C ALA A 196 16.21 -9.55 2.70
N LYS A 197 15.57 -9.35 1.55
CA LYS A 197 15.84 -8.20 0.68
C LYS A 197 15.56 -6.89 1.41
N THR A 198 14.36 -6.71 1.97
CA THR A 198 13.98 -5.51 2.72
C THR A 198 14.93 -5.30 3.91
N TYR A 199 15.32 -6.36 4.60
CA TYR A 199 16.26 -6.31 5.71
C TYR A 199 17.65 -5.81 5.29
N LEU A 200 18.23 -6.34 4.22
CA LEU A 200 19.52 -5.86 3.69
C LEU A 200 19.45 -4.44 3.14
N GLU A 201 18.33 -4.09 2.48
CA GLU A 201 18.10 -2.74 1.97
C GLU A 201 17.98 -1.71 3.11
N SER A 202 17.50 -2.09 4.29
CA SER A 202 17.46 -1.21 5.47
C SER A 202 18.86 -0.87 6.02
N PHE A 203 19.88 -1.66 5.70
CA PHE A 203 21.29 -1.36 6.01
C PHE A 203 22.05 -0.67 4.85
N GLY A 204 21.33 -0.26 3.78
CA GLY A 204 21.93 0.47 2.66
C GLY A 204 22.59 -0.40 1.59
N PHE A 205 22.34 -1.72 1.58
CA PHE A 205 22.77 -2.60 0.48
C PHE A 205 21.81 -2.52 -0.69
N THR A 206 22.32 -2.68 -1.90
CA THR A 206 21.50 -2.84 -3.11
C THR A 206 21.30 -4.33 -3.40
N VAL A 207 20.06 -4.85 -3.29
CA VAL A 207 19.80 -6.27 -3.53
C VAL A 207 19.44 -6.52 -4.99
N THR A 208 20.24 -7.36 -5.67
CA THR A 208 20.08 -7.73 -7.07
C THR A 208 19.54 -9.14 -7.25
N THR A 209 18.90 -9.41 -8.39
CA THR A 209 18.37 -10.74 -8.71
C THR A 209 19.35 -11.66 -9.40
N SER A 210 20.47 -11.11 -9.91
CA SER A 210 21.49 -11.85 -10.66
C SER A 210 22.90 -11.46 -10.23
N VAL A 211 23.83 -12.40 -10.32
CA VAL A 211 25.26 -12.17 -10.07
C VAL A 211 25.90 -11.54 -11.30
N THR A 212 26.57 -10.40 -11.11
CA THR A 212 27.30 -9.66 -12.15
C THR A 212 28.69 -9.24 -11.62
N LYS A 213 29.55 -8.70 -12.46
CA LYS A 213 30.86 -8.16 -12.04
C LYS A 213 30.75 -6.98 -11.04
N LYS A 214 29.55 -6.41 -10.89
CA LYS A 214 29.26 -5.33 -9.93
C LYS A 214 28.65 -5.84 -8.62
N THR A 215 28.51 -7.17 -8.45
CA THR A 215 27.98 -7.77 -7.23
C THR A 215 29.11 -7.94 -6.23
N ASP A 216 28.96 -7.39 -5.04
CA ASP A 216 29.99 -7.41 -3.99
C ASP A 216 29.90 -8.67 -3.12
N TYR A 217 28.68 -9.17 -2.90
CA TYR A 217 28.45 -10.37 -2.08
C TYR A 217 27.37 -11.26 -2.70
N LEU A 218 27.53 -12.58 -2.55
CA LEU A 218 26.48 -13.56 -2.76
C LEU A 218 26.06 -14.13 -1.40
N VAL A 219 24.78 -14.01 -1.06
CA VAL A 219 24.19 -14.71 0.10
C VAL A 219 23.81 -16.11 -0.32
N ASP A 220 24.42 -17.11 0.33
CA ASP A 220 24.03 -18.52 0.26
C ASP A 220 24.19 -19.15 1.63
N GLU A 221 23.09 -19.49 2.29
CA GLU A 221 23.06 -20.08 3.63
C GLU A 221 22.93 -21.62 3.59
N GLU A 222 22.64 -22.20 2.42
CA GLU A 222 22.54 -23.65 2.23
C GLU A 222 23.87 -24.28 1.77
N GLY A 223 24.78 -23.51 1.20
CA GLY A 223 26.04 -23.98 0.64
C GLY A 223 25.88 -24.94 -0.55
N ARG A 224 24.74 -24.85 -1.26
CA ARG A 224 24.48 -25.70 -2.42
C ARG A 224 25.12 -25.12 -3.68
N VAL A 225 25.70 -25.98 -4.49
CA VAL A 225 26.18 -25.58 -5.81
C VAL A 225 24.99 -25.15 -6.68
N SER A 226 24.96 -23.90 -7.06
CA SER A 226 23.94 -23.29 -7.92
C SER A 226 24.61 -22.53 -9.06
N SER A 227 23.87 -22.26 -10.13
CA SER A 227 24.40 -21.42 -11.24
C SER A 227 24.88 -20.05 -10.74
N LYS A 228 24.34 -19.53 -9.63
CA LYS A 228 24.76 -18.26 -9.03
C LYS A 228 26.02 -18.43 -8.21
N SER A 229 26.18 -19.51 -7.43
CA SER A 229 27.39 -19.77 -6.66
C SER A 229 28.57 -20.06 -7.57
N THR A 230 28.42 -20.91 -8.59
CA THR A 230 29.48 -21.15 -9.60
C THR A 230 29.89 -19.85 -10.32
N LYS A 231 28.93 -19.00 -10.64
CA LYS A 231 29.23 -17.71 -11.27
C LYS A 231 29.93 -16.73 -10.33
N ALA A 232 29.56 -16.71 -9.05
CA ALA A 232 30.20 -15.88 -8.04
C ALA A 232 31.65 -16.31 -7.81
N GLU A 233 31.91 -17.62 -7.68
CA GLU A 233 33.25 -18.20 -7.58
C GLU A 233 34.13 -17.83 -8.79
N GLY A 234 33.57 -17.96 -10.01
CA GLY A 234 34.27 -17.60 -11.23
C GLY A 234 34.58 -16.11 -11.37
N LEU A 235 33.87 -15.25 -10.65
CA LEU A 235 34.09 -13.80 -10.59
C LEU A 235 34.87 -13.35 -9.34
N GLY A 236 35.23 -14.28 -8.44
CA GLY A 236 35.92 -13.95 -7.18
C GLY A 236 35.03 -13.22 -6.17
N ILE A 237 33.70 -13.37 -6.27
CA ILE A 237 32.74 -12.73 -5.38
C ILE A 237 32.59 -13.59 -4.12
N PRO A 238 32.78 -13.03 -2.90
CA PRO A 238 32.62 -13.77 -1.66
C PRO A 238 31.18 -14.27 -1.46
N ILE A 239 31.06 -15.52 -1.04
CA ILE A 239 29.80 -16.19 -0.72
C ILE A 239 29.71 -16.26 0.79
N LEU A 240 28.74 -15.54 1.38
CA LEU A 240 28.63 -15.33 2.81
C LEU A 240 27.17 -15.48 3.29
N THR A 241 26.99 -15.64 4.60
CA THR A 241 25.65 -15.51 5.22
C THR A 241 25.29 -14.05 5.41
N ILE A 242 24.02 -13.75 5.61
CA ILE A 242 23.57 -12.37 5.90
C ILE A 242 24.28 -11.84 7.16
N LYS A 243 24.42 -12.67 8.20
CA LYS A 243 25.11 -12.30 9.45
C LYS A 243 26.58 -11.94 9.24
N ASP A 244 27.24 -12.67 8.37
CA ASP A 244 28.67 -12.42 8.10
C ASP A 244 28.86 -11.15 7.27
N ILE A 245 27.96 -10.88 6.32
CA ILE A 245 27.97 -9.62 5.55
C ILE A 245 27.79 -8.42 6.48
N LEU A 246 26.87 -8.49 7.43
CA LEU A 246 26.66 -7.40 8.40
C LEU A 246 27.89 -7.19 9.28
N LYS A 247 28.50 -8.25 9.81
CA LYS A 247 29.75 -8.17 10.60
C LYS A 247 30.89 -7.57 9.78
N ASP A 248 31.08 -7.98 8.54
CA ASP A 248 32.11 -7.48 7.63
C ASP A 248 31.99 -5.97 7.36
N ASN A 249 30.78 -5.46 7.42
CA ASN A 249 30.46 -4.04 7.27
C ASN A 249 30.26 -3.30 8.60
N LYS A 250 30.56 -3.92 9.75
CA LYS A 250 30.44 -3.37 11.13
C LYS A 250 29.01 -2.90 11.49
N LEU A 251 28.00 -3.68 11.08
CA LEU A 251 26.58 -3.43 11.28
C LEU A 251 25.97 -4.43 12.27
#